data_3a92302ad9da61d570cee06661f6f056
#
_entry.id   3a92302ad9da61d570cee06661f6f056
#
_cell.length_a   1.000
_cell.length_b   1.000
_cell.length_c   1.000
_cell.angle_alpha   90.00
_cell.angle_beta   90.00
_cell.angle_gamma   90.00
#
_symmetry.space_group_name_H-M   'P 1'
#
loop_
_entity.id
_entity.type
_entity.pdbx_description
1 polymer ?
#
loop_
_entity_poly.entity_id
_entity_poly.type
_entity_poly.pdbx_seq_one_letter_code
_entity_poly.pdbx_strand_id
1 'polypeptide(L)'
;VKVAVAKYPIDAPARFDDFADKQARWLREAAALGARIAVLPEYLSLELGATFAPAVRGDLHASLAAIQRHRAAWCDLYAGLARALDLHVVAGTFLLDAGDGRHRNRADLFTADGGHAWQDKLQLTGFEKRTGAIDGGDALKVFDLDGVRVGIAICYDIEFPLPVRAQCEAGARLLLVPSCTDTAAGATRVRVGALARALENRAFVAQAVTAGEAPWSPALDVNTGEAAVYAPMDAGLPADGLLSVTDRASGWACADCDPQALADSRAQAQVANDRDWPGQLAPGLRQARVEAAD
;
A
#
# COMPACT_ATOMS: atom_id res chain seq x y z
N VAL A 1 -9.05 -14.96 -3.70
CA VAL A 1 -7.60 -14.80 -3.83
C VAL A 1 -6.98 -14.60 -2.46
N LYS A 2 -5.90 -15.33 -2.13
CA LYS A 2 -5.16 -15.14 -0.89
C LYS A 2 -4.15 -14.00 -1.03
N VAL A 3 -4.19 -13.06 -0.10
CA VAL A 3 -3.30 -11.90 -0.06
C VAL A 3 -2.42 -11.98 1.18
N ALA A 4 -1.12 -11.69 1.03
CA ALA A 4 -0.17 -11.51 2.11
C ALA A 4 0.32 -10.05 2.14
N VAL A 5 0.31 -9.42 3.31
CA VAL A 5 0.80 -8.07 3.54
C VAL A 5 1.91 -8.07 4.57
N ALA A 6 3.01 -7.39 4.27
CA ALA A 6 4.21 -7.41 5.09
C ALA A 6 4.18 -6.35 6.20
N LYS A 7 4.48 -6.75 7.44
CA LYS A 7 5.10 -5.89 8.45
C LYS A 7 6.61 -6.09 8.33
N TYR A 8 7.22 -5.24 7.53
CA TYR A 8 8.55 -5.47 6.98
C TYR A 8 9.62 -4.69 7.76
N PRO A 9 10.58 -5.38 8.42
CA PRO A 9 11.66 -4.72 9.14
C PRO A 9 12.67 -4.12 8.16
N ILE A 10 13.01 -2.85 8.37
CA ILE A 10 14.05 -2.18 7.60
C ILE A 10 15.42 -2.60 8.12
N ASP A 11 16.28 -3.08 7.22
CA ASP A 11 17.66 -3.46 7.51
C ASP A 11 18.66 -2.47 6.88
N ALA A 12 19.94 -2.74 7.07
CA ALA A 12 21.04 -1.97 6.48
C ALA A 12 21.89 -2.87 5.56
N PRO A 13 21.40 -3.23 4.35
CA PRO A 13 22.16 -4.07 3.42
C PRO A 13 23.46 -3.38 3.01
N ALA A 14 24.57 -4.14 2.98
CA ALA A 14 25.85 -3.63 2.54
C ALA A 14 25.93 -3.50 1.01
N ARG A 15 25.18 -4.35 0.29
CA ARG A 15 25.15 -4.43 -1.17
C ARG A 15 23.73 -4.72 -1.65
N PHE A 16 23.48 -4.47 -2.94
CA PHE A 16 22.20 -4.83 -3.58
C PHE A 16 21.87 -6.32 -3.44
N ASP A 17 22.86 -7.20 -3.53
CA ASP A 17 22.68 -8.65 -3.40
C ASP A 17 22.10 -9.03 -2.03
N ASP A 18 22.56 -8.40 -0.95
CA ASP A 18 22.04 -8.63 0.41
C ASP A 18 20.55 -8.25 0.51
N PHE A 19 20.16 -7.13 -0.13
CA PHE A 19 18.76 -6.72 -0.27
C PHE A 19 17.98 -7.73 -1.10
N ALA A 20 18.52 -8.16 -2.25
CA ALA A 20 17.87 -9.12 -3.14
C ALA A 20 17.60 -10.46 -2.45
N ASP A 21 18.58 -10.97 -1.71
CA ASP A 21 18.45 -12.21 -0.92
C ASP A 21 17.36 -12.09 0.16
N LYS A 22 17.26 -10.92 0.81
CA LYS A 22 16.19 -10.64 1.77
C LYS A 22 14.83 -10.66 1.09
N GLN A 23 14.66 -9.95 -0.06
CA GLN A 23 13.40 -9.94 -0.80
C GLN A 23 13.00 -11.36 -1.24
N ALA A 24 13.96 -12.13 -1.74
CA ALA A 24 13.70 -13.51 -2.14
C ALA A 24 13.24 -14.41 -0.99
N ARG A 25 13.81 -14.26 0.20
CA ARG A 25 13.33 -14.99 1.40
C ARG A 25 11.91 -14.59 1.76
N TRP A 26 11.65 -13.29 1.90
CA TRP A 26 10.33 -12.76 2.25
C TRP A 26 9.24 -13.20 1.28
N LEU A 27 9.47 -13.09 -0.02
CA LEU A 27 8.45 -13.48 -1.00
C LEU A 27 8.27 -15.00 -1.07
N ARG A 28 9.31 -15.82 -0.82
CA ARG A 28 9.14 -17.28 -0.67
C ARG A 28 8.28 -17.63 0.56
N GLU A 29 8.41 -16.89 1.66
CA GLU A 29 7.55 -17.06 2.83
C GLU A 29 6.10 -16.76 2.49
N ALA A 30 5.80 -15.64 1.81
CA ALA A 30 4.45 -15.31 1.36
C ALA A 30 3.88 -16.40 0.44
N ALA A 31 4.67 -16.89 -0.52
CA ALA A 31 4.26 -17.98 -1.40
C ALA A 31 4.00 -19.28 -0.62
N ALA A 32 4.84 -19.60 0.37
CA ALA A 32 4.67 -20.79 1.22
C ALA A 32 3.40 -20.72 2.10
N LEU A 33 2.91 -19.50 2.43
CA LEU A 33 1.62 -19.27 3.07
C LEU A 33 0.43 -19.43 2.11
N GLY A 34 0.70 -19.70 0.83
CA GLY A 34 -0.28 -19.86 -0.22
C GLY A 34 -0.81 -18.54 -0.77
N ALA A 35 -0.10 -17.44 -0.58
CA ALA A 35 -0.48 -16.16 -1.16
C ALA A 35 -0.40 -16.20 -2.69
N ARG A 36 -1.33 -15.52 -3.35
CA ARG A 36 -1.30 -15.23 -4.79
C ARG A 36 -0.91 -13.77 -5.05
N ILE A 37 -1.12 -12.90 -4.06
CA ILE A 37 -0.72 -11.49 -4.09
C ILE A 37 0.09 -11.20 -2.83
N ALA A 38 1.28 -10.62 -2.98
CA ALA A 38 2.10 -10.11 -1.89
C ALA A 38 2.25 -8.59 -1.98
N VAL A 39 2.13 -7.91 -0.84
CA VAL A 39 2.28 -6.45 -0.76
C VAL A 39 3.42 -6.13 0.20
N LEU A 40 4.43 -5.44 -0.31
CA LEU A 40 5.54 -4.87 0.45
C LEU A 40 5.27 -3.38 0.75
N PRO A 41 5.94 -2.77 1.74
CA PRO A 41 5.56 -1.46 2.25
C PRO A 41 6.06 -0.29 1.40
N GLU A 42 5.52 0.90 1.68
CA GLU A 42 6.00 2.18 1.13
C GLU A 42 7.46 2.45 1.53
N TYR A 43 8.18 3.21 0.72
CA TYR A 43 9.58 3.62 0.90
C TYR A 43 10.60 2.48 0.93
N LEU A 44 10.21 1.28 0.54
CA LEU A 44 11.08 0.12 0.57
C LEU A 44 12.40 0.34 -0.20
N SER A 45 12.39 1.13 -1.29
CA SER A 45 13.60 1.47 -2.03
C SER A 45 14.63 2.24 -1.22
N LEU A 46 14.23 2.96 -0.16
CA LEU A 46 15.15 3.70 0.70
C LEU A 46 16.00 2.79 1.58
N GLU A 47 15.62 1.52 1.77
CA GLU A 47 16.49 0.51 2.40
C GLU A 47 17.80 0.34 1.61
N LEU A 48 17.75 0.51 0.27
CA LEU A 48 18.95 0.52 -0.58
C LEU A 48 19.88 1.71 -0.31
N GLY A 49 19.42 2.76 0.36
CA GLY A 49 20.24 3.87 0.84
C GLY A 49 21.41 3.39 1.72
N ALA A 50 21.22 2.28 2.47
CA ALA A 50 22.25 1.69 3.31
C ALA A 50 23.49 1.20 2.52
N THR A 51 23.34 0.90 1.24
CA THR A 51 24.46 0.46 0.38
C THR A 51 25.45 1.58 0.07
N PHE A 52 25.15 2.84 0.44
CA PHE A 52 25.98 3.99 0.19
C PHE A 52 26.73 4.49 1.43
N ALA A 53 27.70 5.36 1.21
CA ALA A 53 28.48 5.98 2.29
C ALA A 53 27.57 6.75 3.28
N PRO A 54 27.96 6.86 4.56
CA PRO A 54 27.17 7.55 5.59
C PRO A 54 26.70 8.95 5.21
N ALA A 55 27.53 9.74 4.51
CA ALA A 55 27.17 11.07 4.06
C ALA A 55 26.02 11.08 3.03
N VAL A 56 25.88 10.01 2.22
CA VAL A 56 24.80 9.87 1.24
C VAL A 56 23.53 9.38 1.94
N ARG A 57 23.62 8.28 2.70
CA ARG A 57 22.42 7.67 3.32
C ARG A 57 21.78 8.55 4.40
N GLY A 58 22.55 9.45 5.04
CA GLY A 58 22.06 10.40 6.03
C GLY A 58 21.47 11.69 5.44
N ASP A 59 21.53 11.87 4.12
CA ASP A 59 20.90 12.98 3.41
C ASP A 59 19.82 12.46 2.47
N LEU A 60 18.58 12.98 2.61
CA LEU A 60 17.44 12.47 1.83
C LEU A 60 17.64 12.70 0.33
N HIS A 61 18.04 13.91 -0.08
CA HIS A 61 18.21 14.23 -1.51
C HIS A 61 19.34 13.41 -2.14
N ALA A 62 20.46 13.26 -1.43
CA ALA A 62 21.55 12.40 -1.88
C ALA A 62 21.13 10.93 -1.97
N SER A 63 20.35 10.43 -1.00
CA SER A 63 19.81 9.07 -1.02
C SER A 63 18.88 8.85 -2.22
N LEU A 64 17.93 9.78 -2.46
CA LEU A 64 17.01 9.72 -3.58
C LEU A 64 17.75 9.66 -4.93
N ALA A 65 18.77 10.50 -5.11
CA ALA A 65 19.59 10.48 -6.32
C ALA A 65 20.41 9.18 -6.45
N ALA A 66 20.97 8.70 -5.34
CA ALA A 66 21.87 7.54 -5.36
C ALA A 66 21.15 6.22 -5.64
N ILE A 67 19.94 6.00 -5.09
CA ILE A 67 19.19 4.74 -5.26
C ILE A 67 18.76 4.50 -6.72
N GLN A 68 18.74 5.55 -7.58
CA GLN A 68 18.37 5.41 -8.99
C GLN A 68 19.27 4.41 -9.73
N ARG A 69 20.53 4.27 -9.33
CA ARG A 69 21.43 3.26 -9.91
C ARG A 69 20.92 1.82 -9.77
N HIS A 70 20.09 1.56 -8.78
CA HIS A 70 19.51 0.25 -8.51
C HIS A 70 18.17 0.01 -9.21
N ARG A 71 17.61 1.01 -9.92
CA ARG A 71 16.27 0.91 -10.50
C ARG A 71 16.10 -0.26 -11.47
N ALA A 72 17.05 -0.49 -12.37
CA ALA A 72 16.99 -1.61 -13.32
C ALA A 72 17.05 -2.96 -12.57
N ALA A 73 18.02 -3.12 -11.67
CA ALA A 73 18.17 -4.34 -10.87
C ALA A 73 16.94 -4.60 -9.96
N TRP A 74 16.32 -3.56 -9.45
CA TRP A 74 15.04 -3.64 -8.72
C TRP A 74 13.93 -4.25 -9.58
N CYS A 75 13.73 -3.72 -10.79
CA CYS A 75 12.71 -4.23 -11.71
C CYS A 75 12.98 -5.70 -12.09
N ASP A 76 14.23 -6.02 -12.42
CA ASP A 76 14.63 -7.38 -12.79
C ASP A 76 14.43 -8.37 -11.65
N LEU A 77 14.79 -7.98 -10.42
CA LEU A 77 14.61 -8.78 -9.22
C LEU A 77 13.14 -9.15 -8.99
N TYR A 78 12.26 -8.15 -8.94
CA TYR A 78 10.86 -8.41 -8.63
C TYR A 78 10.11 -9.08 -9.77
N ALA A 79 10.41 -8.75 -11.02
CA ALA A 79 9.88 -9.46 -12.17
C ALA A 79 10.33 -10.93 -12.20
N GLY A 80 11.57 -11.21 -11.82
CA GLY A 80 12.10 -12.58 -11.68
C GLY A 80 11.42 -13.36 -10.56
N LEU A 81 11.28 -12.75 -9.38
CA LEU A 81 10.64 -13.37 -8.22
C LEU A 81 9.15 -13.61 -8.44
N ALA A 82 8.42 -12.64 -9.04
CA ALA A 82 7.01 -12.78 -9.34
C ALA A 82 6.75 -14.01 -10.23
N ARG A 83 7.51 -14.17 -11.32
CA ARG A 83 7.41 -15.34 -12.19
C ARG A 83 7.82 -16.65 -11.51
N ALA A 84 8.97 -16.63 -10.80
CA ALA A 84 9.51 -17.85 -10.20
C ALA A 84 8.64 -18.42 -9.07
N LEU A 85 7.89 -17.54 -8.38
CA LEU A 85 7.05 -17.92 -7.25
C LEU A 85 5.56 -18.01 -7.62
N ASP A 86 5.20 -17.76 -8.87
CA ASP A 86 3.80 -17.66 -9.34
C ASP A 86 2.98 -16.68 -8.48
N LEU A 87 3.53 -15.48 -8.23
CA LEU A 87 3.05 -14.51 -7.27
C LEU A 87 2.92 -13.11 -7.91
N HIS A 88 1.78 -12.47 -7.78
CA HIS A 88 1.68 -11.04 -8.08
C HIS A 88 2.31 -10.25 -6.92
N VAL A 89 3.20 -9.33 -7.21
CA VAL A 89 3.97 -8.60 -6.19
C VAL A 89 3.79 -7.10 -6.35
N VAL A 90 3.19 -6.44 -5.34
CA VAL A 90 3.41 -5.01 -5.15
C VAL A 90 4.73 -4.86 -4.41
N ALA A 91 5.76 -4.42 -5.13
CA ALA A 91 7.15 -4.36 -4.64
C ALA A 91 7.40 -3.20 -3.65
N GLY A 92 6.37 -2.84 -2.87
CA GLY A 92 6.41 -1.65 -2.06
C GLY A 92 6.45 -0.39 -2.93
N THR A 93 7.25 0.61 -2.53
CA THR A 93 7.45 1.77 -3.41
C THR A 93 8.91 2.08 -3.68
N PHE A 94 9.16 2.57 -4.89
CA PHE A 94 10.43 3.13 -5.32
C PHE A 94 10.28 4.64 -5.51
N LEU A 95 11.19 5.43 -4.91
CA LEU A 95 11.26 6.88 -5.11
C LEU A 95 11.96 7.14 -6.45
N LEU A 96 11.19 7.11 -7.54
CA LEU A 96 11.68 7.13 -8.92
C LEU A 96 11.96 8.56 -9.37
N ASP A 97 13.15 8.81 -9.92
CA ASP A 97 13.49 10.08 -10.56
C ASP A 97 12.51 10.36 -11.73
N ALA A 98 11.84 11.49 -11.64
CA ALA A 98 10.91 12.00 -12.66
C ALA A 98 11.56 13.09 -13.55
N GLY A 99 12.84 13.39 -13.34
CA GLY A 99 13.62 14.46 -13.96
C GLY A 99 13.74 15.70 -13.07
N ASP A 100 14.76 16.50 -13.34
CA ASP A 100 15.03 17.79 -12.66
C ASP A 100 15.14 17.69 -11.12
N GLY A 101 15.61 16.53 -10.61
CA GLY A 101 15.72 16.27 -9.17
C GLY A 101 14.38 16.05 -8.46
N ARG A 102 13.31 15.87 -9.21
CA ARG A 102 11.96 15.53 -8.70
C ARG A 102 11.74 14.03 -8.77
N HIS A 103 11.02 13.49 -7.81
CA HIS A 103 10.78 12.05 -7.70
C HIS A 103 9.27 11.76 -7.58
N ARG A 104 8.88 10.56 -8.01
CA ARG A 104 7.55 9.98 -7.79
C ARG A 104 7.67 8.86 -6.77
N ASN A 105 6.77 8.82 -5.80
CA ASN A 105 6.64 7.69 -4.89
C ASN A 105 5.80 6.62 -5.59
N ARG A 106 6.48 5.67 -6.26
CA ARG A 106 5.90 4.71 -7.21
C ARG A 106 5.77 3.32 -6.62
N ALA A 107 4.54 2.81 -6.52
CA ALA A 107 4.28 1.40 -6.26
C ALA A 107 4.34 0.62 -7.57
N ASP A 108 5.35 -0.23 -7.71
CA ASP A 108 5.49 -1.15 -8.84
C ASP A 108 4.70 -2.42 -8.56
N LEU A 109 3.93 -2.87 -9.55
CA LEU A 109 3.19 -4.13 -9.56
C LEU A 109 3.81 -5.05 -10.62
N PHE A 110 4.37 -6.16 -10.20
CA PHE A 110 4.86 -7.23 -11.06
C PHE A 110 3.90 -8.41 -11.02
N THR A 111 3.45 -8.87 -12.18
CA THR A 111 2.50 -9.98 -12.25
C THR A 111 3.21 -11.32 -12.43
N ALA A 112 2.55 -12.39 -12.01
CA ALA A 112 3.10 -13.75 -12.08
C ALA A 112 3.41 -14.21 -13.52
N ASP A 113 2.69 -13.68 -14.50
CA ASP A 113 2.89 -13.91 -15.93
C ASP A 113 3.98 -13.03 -16.56
N GLY A 114 4.58 -12.12 -15.79
CA GLY A 114 5.69 -11.27 -16.22
C GLY A 114 5.29 -9.85 -16.65
N GLY A 115 4.05 -9.45 -16.43
CA GLY A 115 3.61 -8.06 -16.65
C GLY A 115 4.20 -7.11 -15.60
N HIS A 116 4.27 -5.82 -15.97
CA HIS A 116 4.69 -4.74 -15.08
C HIS A 116 3.75 -3.54 -15.24
N ALA A 117 3.21 -3.10 -14.13
CA ALA A 117 2.37 -1.90 -14.03
C ALA A 117 2.77 -1.07 -12.80
N TRP A 118 2.19 0.10 -12.62
CA TRP A 118 2.49 0.94 -11.46
C TRP A 118 1.36 1.92 -11.13
N GLN A 119 1.35 2.37 -9.87
CA GLN A 119 0.58 3.52 -9.38
C GLN A 119 1.53 4.47 -8.65
N ASP A 120 1.49 5.75 -8.97
CA ASP A 120 2.20 6.79 -8.21
C ASP A 120 1.30 7.30 -7.08
N LYS A 121 1.90 7.62 -5.93
CA LYS A 121 1.20 8.24 -4.79
C LYS A 121 0.57 9.55 -5.22
N LEU A 122 -0.71 9.73 -4.88
CA LEU A 122 -1.48 10.91 -5.32
C LEU A 122 -1.39 12.06 -4.32
N GLN A 123 -1.52 11.73 -3.02
CA GLN A 123 -1.56 12.71 -1.94
C GLN A 123 -0.26 12.71 -1.16
N LEU A 124 0.41 13.86 -1.14
CA LEU A 124 1.67 14.02 -0.41
C LEU A 124 1.42 14.39 1.04
N THR A 125 2.14 13.74 1.94
CA THR A 125 2.19 14.09 3.37
C THR A 125 2.87 15.45 3.59
N GLY A 126 2.74 16.00 4.80
CA GLY A 126 3.48 17.21 5.17
C GLY A 126 4.99 17.05 5.07
N PHE A 127 5.53 15.86 5.38
CA PHE A 127 6.95 15.54 5.22
C PHE A 127 7.35 15.64 3.73
N GLU A 128 6.68 14.93 2.83
CA GLU A 128 6.97 14.93 1.40
C GLU A 128 6.89 16.32 0.77
N LYS A 129 5.89 17.13 1.19
CA LYS A 129 5.75 18.53 0.73
C LYS A 129 6.92 19.42 1.19
N ARG A 130 7.37 19.25 2.45
CA ARG A 130 8.49 20.07 2.99
C ARG A 130 9.82 19.71 2.35
N THR A 131 10.05 18.47 1.96
CA THR A 131 11.30 18.08 1.27
C THR A 131 11.45 18.77 -0.08
N GLY A 132 10.33 19.10 -0.73
CA GLY A 132 10.34 19.69 -2.06
C GLY A 132 10.87 18.78 -3.18
N ALA A 133 11.17 17.52 -2.87
CA ALA A 133 11.77 16.56 -3.79
C ALA A 133 10.79 15.58 -4.43
N ILE A 134 9.59 15.45 -3.89
CA ILE A 134 8.60 14.45 -4.30
C ILE A 134 7.38 15.14 -4.89
N ASP A 135 6.90 14.63 -6.03
CA ASP A 135 5.67 15.08 -6.71
C ASP A 135 4.57 14.03 -6.59
N GLY A 136 3.33 14.51 -6.45
CA GLY A 136 2.14 13.67 -6.52
C GLY A 136 1.90 13.10 -7.92
N GLY A 137 1.31 11.92 -7.99
CA GLY A 137 0.88 11.28 -9.23
C GLY A 137 -0.27 12.04 -9.88
N ASP A 138 -0.46 11.82 -11.17
CA ASP A 138 -1.46 12.46 -12.03
C ASP A 138 -2.46 11.49 -12.67
N ALA A 139 -2.33 10.19 -12.36
CA ALA A 139 -3.19 9.14 -12.91
C ALA A 139 -3.62 8.16 -11.82
N LEU A 140 -4.90 7.79 -11.84
CA LEU A 140 -5.51 6.79 -10.98
C LEU A 140 -5.82 5.54 -11.79
N LYS A 141 -5.40 4.37 -11.31
CA LYS A 141 -5.45 3.12 -12.07
C LYS A 141 -6.13 1.99 -11.30
N VAL A 142 -6.67 1.04 -12.05
CA VAL A 142 -7.16 -0.26 -11.58
C VAL A 142 -6.49 -1.33 -12.42
N PHE A 143 -6.11 -2.43 -11.79
CA PHE A 143 -5.40 -3.55 -12.44
C PHE A 143 -6.24 -4.82 -12.33
N ASP A 144 -6.15 -5.69 -13.32
CA ASP A 144 -6.75 -7.03 -13.27
C ASP A 144 -5.65 -8.04 -12.92
N LEU A 145 -5.86 -8.78 -11.84
CA LEU A 145 -4.98 -9.86 -11.40
C LEU A 145 -5.80 -11.15 -11.33
N ASP A 146 -5.67 -11.99 -12.35
CA ASP A 146 -6.39 -13.27 -12.47
C ASP A 146 -7.92 -13.11 -12.33
N GLY A 147 -8.48 -12.06 -12.92
CA GLY A 147 -9.92 -11.74 -12.86
C GLY A 147 -10.35 -11.00 -11.58
N VAL A 148 -9.44 -10.70 -10.67
CA VAL A 148 -9.70 -9.84 -9.52
C VAL A 148 -9.18 -8.43 -9.80
N ARG A 149 -10.09 -7.46 -9.87
CA ARG A 149 -9.71 -6.06 -10.03
C ARG A 149 -9.22 -5.47 -8.71
N VAL A 150 -8.00 -4.91 -8.75
CA VAL A 150 -7.33 -4.30 -7.61
C VAL A 150 -7.04 -2.83 -7.84
N GLY A 151 -7.16 -2.02 -6.79
CA GLY A 151 -6.64 -0.66 -6.72
C GLY A 151 -5.37 -0.61 -5.86
N ILE A 152 -4.49 0.35 -6.10
CA ILE A 152 -3.36 0.64 -5.22
C ILE A 152 -3.55 2.05 -4.66
N ALA A 153 -3.49 2.19 -3.32
CA ALA A 153 -3.55 3.44 -2.60
C ALA A 153 -2.36 3.51 -1.64
N ILE A 154 -1.42 4.43 -1.86
CA ILE A 154 -0.15 4.44 -1.12
C ILE A 154 -0.32 5.24 0.17
N CYS A 155 -0.30 4.54 1.32
CA CYS A 155 -0.25 5.13 2.66
C CYS A 155 -1.31 6.25 2.85
N TYR A 156 -0.91 7.51 2.81
CA TYR A 156 -1.79 8.66 2.97
C TYR A 156 -2.95 8.73 1.97
N ASP A 157 -2.82 8.13 0.79
CA ASP A 157 -3.91 8.08 -0.20
C ASP A 157 -5.17 7.40 0.35
N ILE A 158 -5.03 6.41 1.25
CA ILE A 158 -6.17 5.67 1.81
C ILE A 158 -7.04 6.54 2.74
N GLU A 159 -6.51 7.67 3.23
CA GLU A 159 -7.26 8.62 4.05
C GLU A 159 -8.27 9.43 3.20
N PHE A 160 -8.15 9.42 1.87
CA PHE A 160 -8.98 10.20 0.94
C PHE A 160 -10.05 9.32 0.27
N PRO A 161 -11.37 9.61 0.48
CA PRO A 161 -12.43 8.74 -0.02
C PRO A 161 -12.59 8.75 -1.55
N LEU A 162 -12.47 9.90 -2.19
CA LEU A 162 -12.88 10.04 -3.60
C LEU A 162 -11.99 9.26 -4.60
N PRO A 163 -10.64 9.27 -4.49
CA PRO A 163 -9.81 8.46 -5.40
C PRO A 163 -10.09 6.96 -5.24
N VAL A 164 -10.18 6.47 -4.00
CA VAL A 164 -10.51 5.06 -3.73
C VAL A 164 -11.92 4.72 -4.21
N ARG A 165 -12.88 5.62 -4.03
CA ARG A 165 -14.22 5.45 -4.57
C ARG A 165 -14.20 5.28 -6.08
N ALA A 166 -13.45 6.10 -6.80
CA ALA A 166 -13.30 5.99 -8.26
C ALA A 166 -12.68 4.65 -8.68
N GLN A 167 -11.69 4.13 -7.94
CA GLN A 167 -11.14 2.78 -8.20
C GLN A 167 -12.22 1.70 -8.01
N CYS A 168 -13.03 1.79 -6.95
CA CYS A 168 -14.10 0.83 -6.69
C CYS A 168 -15.24 0.92 -7.71
N GLU A 169 -15.57 2.10 -8.22
CA GLU A 169 -16.52 2.31 -9.33
C GLU A 169 -16.00 1.73 -10.65
N ALA A 170 -14.68 1.77 -10.87
CA ALA A 170 -14.01 1.08 -11.98
C ALA A 170 -13.92 -0.46 -11.78
N GLY A 171 -14.47 -0.97 -10.66
CA GLY A 171 -14.63 -2.38 -10.38
C GLY A 171 -13.63 -2.98 -9.40
N ALA A 172 -12.73 -2.20 -8.81
CA ALA A 172 -11.83 -2.72 -7.78
C ALA A 172 -12.62 -3.27 -6.58
N ARG A 173 -12.24 -4.45 -6.10
CA ARG A 173 -12.82 -5.11 -4.92
C ARG A 173 -11.76 -5.46 -3.88
N LEU A 174 -10.52 -5.16 -4.18
CA LEU A 174 -9.37 -5.31 -3.31
C LEU A 174 -8.47 -4.08 -3.48
N LEU A 175 -8.13 -3.43 -2.38
CA LEU A 175 -7.23 -2.29 -2.34
C LEU A 175 -5.92 -2.73 -1.70
N LEU A 176 -4.80 -2.51 -2.38
CA LEU A 176 -3.46 -2.83 -1.92
C LEU A 176 -2.81 -1.54 -1.42
N VAL A 177 -2.37 -1.53 -0.15
CA VAL A 177 -1.96 -0.31 0.54
C VAL A 177 -0.54 -0.44 1.10
N PRO A 178 0.50 -0.20 0.29
CA PRO A 178 1.85 -0.01 0.79
C PRO A 178 1.90 1.20 1.72
N SER A 179 2.40 1.05 2.97
CA SER A 179 2.44 2.14 3.95
C SER A 179 3.78 2.23 4.66
N CYS A 180 4.10 3.44 5.12
CA CYS A 180 5.20 3.75 6.01
C CYS A 180 4.72 4.81 7.00
N THR A 181 4.71 4.50 8.28
CA THR A 181 4.25 5.41 9.34
C THR A 181 5.26 5.45 10.48
N ASP A 182 5.54 6.65 10.98
CA ASP A 182 6.56 6.97 11.98
C ASP A 182 5.98 7.19 13.38
N THR A 183 4.66 7.36 13.48
CA THR A 183 3.97 7.65 14.74
C THR A 183 2.75 6.75 14.93
N ALA A 184 2.39 6.48 16.20
CA ALA A 184 1.15 5.76 16.54
C ALA A 184 -0.10 6.46 15.95
N ALA A 185 -0.10 7.80 15.91
CA ALA A 185 -1.19 8.56 15.30
C ALA A 185 -1.24 8.35 13.78
N GLY A 186 -0.10 8.31 13.10
CA GLY A 186 0.01 8.01 11.67
C GLY A 186 -0.52 6.61 11.35
N ALA A 187 -0.05 5.61 12.09
CA ALA A 187 -0.52 4.23 11.97
C ALA A 187 -2.03 4.11 12.18
N THR A 188 -2.57 4.82 13.18
CA THR A 188 -4.01 4.85 13.46
C THR A 188 -4.80 5.48 12.33
N ARG A 189 -4.33 6.60 11.73
CA ARG A 189 -5.02 7.24 10.60
C ARG A 189 -5.11 6.32 9.39
N VAL A 190 -4.00 5.66 9.02
CA VAL A 190 -4.00 4.72 7.90
C VAL A 190 -4.94 3.54 8.16
N ARG A 191 -4.92 2.97 9.38
CA ARG A 191 -5.86 1.92 9.78
C ARG A 191 -7.32 2.38 9.69
N VAL A 192 -7.65 3.54 10.23
CA VAL A 192 -9.01 4.10 10.16
C VAL A 192 -9.41 4.37 8.71
N GLY A 193 -8.52 4.91 7.90
CA GLY A 193 -8.74 5.08 6.47
C GLY A 193 -9.03 3.75 5.78
N ALA A 194 -8.24 2.72 6.04
CA ALA A 194 -8.42 1.38 5.48
C ALA A 194 -9.79 0.78 5.84
N LEU A 195 -10.18 0.83 7.11
CA LEU A 195 -11.49 0.37 7.58
C LEU A 195 -12.64 1.16 6.94
N ALA A 196 -12.50 2.49 6.86
CA ALA A 196 -13.51 3.34 6.23
C ALA A 196 -13.69 3.02 4.74
N ARG A 197 -12.58 2.83 4.01
CA ARG A 197 -12.66 2.46 2.57
C ARG A 197 -13.27 1.08 2.37
N ALA A 198 -12.95 0.10 3.25
CA ALA A 198 -13.58 -1.22 3.21
C ALA A 198 -15.10 -1.11 3.41
N LEU A 199 -15.54 -0.35 4.42
CA LEU A 199 -16.96 -0.10 4.73
C LEU A 199 -17.70 0.58 3.57
N GLU A 200 -17.20 1.74 3.13
CA GLU A 200 -17.88 2.62 2.17
C GLU A 200 -18.04 1.98 0.80
N ASN A 201 -17.07 1.17 0.38
CA ASN A 201 -17.01 0.62 -0.97
C ASN A 201 -17.34 -0.87 -1.04
N ARG A 202 -17.59 -1.51 0.10
CA ARG A 202 -17.76 -2.96 0.20
C ARG A 202 -16.63 -3.69 -0.53
N ALA A 203 -15.41 -3.42 -0.12
CA ALA A 203 -14.17 -3.94 -0.70
C ALA A 203 -13.22 -4.44 0.40
N PHE A 204 -12.30 -5.34 0.07
CA PHE A 204 -11.20 -5.69 0.93
C PHE A 204 -10.11 -4.62 0.85
N VAL A 205 -9.37 -4.46 1.96
CA VAL A 205 -8.18 -3.59 2.01
C VAL A 205 -7.03 -4.37 2.62
N ALA A 206 -5.90 -4.43 1.93
CA ALA A 206 -4.71 -5.17 2.31
C ALA A 206 -3.54 -4.20 2.53
N GLN A 207 -3.22 -3.90 3.79
CA GLN A 207 -2.24 -2.89 4.21
C GLN A 207 -0.94 -3.54 4.66
N ALA A 208 0.17 -3.21 3.97
CA ALA A 208 1.54 -3.50 4.40
C ALA A 208 2.16 -2.29 5.10
N VAL A 209 3.14 -2.52 5.98
CA VAL A 209 3.80 -1.44 6.72
C VAL A 209 5.28 -1.73 6.94
N THR A 210 6.10 -0.68 7.00
CA THR A 210 7.50 -0.75 7.49
C THR A 210 7.54 -0.98 9.00
N ALA A 211 8.60 -1.62 9.50
CA ALA A 211 8.82 -1.91 10.92
C ALA A 211 10.28 -1.65 11.33
N GLY A 212 10.51 -1.52 12.63
CA GLY A 212 11.83 -1.34 13.22
C GLY A 212 12.34 0.09 13.11
N GLU A 213 13.63 0.26 13.32
CA GLU A 213 14.32 1.54 13.34
C GLU A 213 15.50 1.52 12.35
N ALA A 214 15.64 2.59 11.57
CA ALA A 214 16.74 2.79 10.64
C ALA A 214 17.32 4.21 10.82
N PRO A 215 18.00 4.50 11.96
CA PRO A 215 18.43 5.85 12.33
C PRO A 215 19.46 6.46 11.36
N TRP A 216 19.91 5.67 10.41
CA TRP A 216 20.79 6.12 9.33
C TRP A 216 20.02 6.74 8.14
N SER A 217 18.68 6.62 8.11
CA SER A 217 17.84 7.13 7.02
C SER A 217 16.90 8.23 7.54
N PRO A 218 16.88 9.42 6.92
CA PRO A 218 15.98 10.51 7.36
C PRO A 218 14.48 10.25 7.18
N ALA A 219 14.12 9.21 6.42
CA ALA A 219 12.72 8.88 6.10
C ALA A 219 12.27 7.53 6.66
N LEU A 220 13.18 6.72 7.21
CA LEU A 220 12.92 5.40 7.78
C LEU A 220 13.44 5.27 9.21
N ASP A 221 13.83 6.36 9.86
CA ASP A 221 14.44 6.39 11.18
C ASP A 221 13.59 5.67 12.23
N VAL A 222 12.28 5.88 12.22
CA VAL A 222 11.30 5.20 13.07
C VAL A 222 10.16 4.66 12.22
N ASN A 223 9.77 3.40 12.46
CA ASN A 223 8.68 2.75 11.76
C ASN A 223 7.74 2.07 12.77
N THR A 224 6.44 2.31 12.63
CA THR A 224 5.41 1.78 13.53
C THR A 224 4.14 1.41 12.76
N GLY A 225 3.29 0.60 13.36
CA GLY A 225 2.03 0.16 12.79
C GLY A 225 1.96 -1.35 12.62
N GLU A 226 0.81 -1.82 12.13
CA GLU A 226 0.56 -3.24 11.86
C GLU A 226 0.20 -3.46 10.40
N ALA A 227 0.69 -4.56 9.82
CA ALA A 227 0.18 -5.04 8.56
C ALA A 227 -1.14 -5.77 8.82
N ALA A 228 -2.16 -5.50 8.02
CA ALA A 228 -3.48 -6.07 8.24
C ALA A 228 -4.29 -6.18 6.95
N VAL A 229 -5.23 -7.12 6.94
CA VAL A 229 -6.24 -7.28 5.89
C VAL A 229 -7.62 -7.01 6.50
N TYR A 230 -8.35 -6.11 5.87
CA TYR A 230 -9.66 -5.64 6.32
C TYR A 230 -10.76 -6.05 5.34
N ALA A 231 -11.96 -6.24 5.88
CA ALA A 231 -13.20 -6.48 5.15
C ALA A 231 -14.27 -5.45 5.57
N PRO A 232 -15.35 -5.33 4.82
CA PRO A 232 -16.52 -4.58 5.28
C PRO A 232 -17.09 -5.16 6.59
N MET A 233 -17.57 -4.29 7.46
CA MET A 233 -18.25 -4.66 8.71
C MET A 233 -19.74 -4.87 8.43
N ASP A 234 -20.16 -6.12 8.17
CA ASP A 234 -21.54 -6.45 7.81
C ASP A 234 -21.86 -7.92 8.12
N ALA A 235 -23.09 -8.34 7.95
CA ALA A 235 -23.52 -9.72 8.17
C ALA A 235 -22.68 -10.72 7.35
N GLY A 236 -22.18 -11.75 8.00
CA GLY A 236 -21.29 -12.76 7.38
C GLY A 236 -19.83 -12.34 7.24
N LEU A 237 -19.44 -11.16 7.71
CA LEU A 237 -18.09 -10.63 7.72
C LEU A 237 -17.67 -10.27 9.16
N PRO A 238 -16.36 -10.08 9.45
CA PRO A 238 -15.92 -9.71 10.79
C PRO A 238 -16.56 -8.39 11.27
N ALA A 239 -17.09 -8.39 12.49
CA ALA A 239 -17.78 -7.22 13.05
C ALA A 239 -16.86 -6.01 13.25
N ASP A 240 -15.57 -6.22 13.46
CA ASP A 240 -14.54 -5.20 13.59
C ASP A 240 -13.82 -4.90 12.24
N GLY A 241 -14.23 -5.59 11.17
CA GLY A 241 -13.63 -5.47 9.85
C GLY A 241 -12.24 -6.07 9.72
N LEU A 242 -11.75 -6.85 10.69
CA LEU A 242 -10.39 -7.39 10.70
C LEU A 242 -10.37 -8.86 10.29
N LEU A 243 -9.78 -9.17 9.12
CA LEU A 243 -9.56 -10.55 8.68
C LEU A 243 -8.26 -11.14 9.22
N SER A 244 -7.19 -10.34 9.22
CA SER A 244 -5.87 -10.75 9.69
C SER A 244 -5.05 -9.54 10.08
N VAL A 245 -4.18 -9.68 11.08
CA VAL A 245 -3.23 -8.64 11.51
C VAL A 245 -1.94 -9.30 12.00
N THR A 246 -0.82 -8.62 11.83
CA THR A 246 0.44 -9.05 12.45
C THR A 246 0.44 -8.69 13.94
N ASP A 247 0.75 -9.68 14.79
CA ASP A 247 0.90 -9.56 16.25
C ASP A 247 2.36 -9.60 16.68
N ARG A 248 3.30 -9.64 15.74
CA ARG A 248 4.74 -9.77 15.94
C ARG A 248 5.49 -8.52 15.51
N ALA A 249 6.76 -8.43 15.88
CA ALA A 249 7.64 -7.34 15.48
C ALA A 249 7.80 -7.23 13.95
N SER A 250 7.72 -8.37 13.24
CA SER A 250 7.72 -8.45 11.79
C SER A 250 7.06 -9.75 11.32
N GLY A 251 6.66 -9.81 10.05
CA GLY A 251 6.04 -10.99 9.45
C GLY A 251 4.95 -10.64 8.44
N TRP A 252 4.17 -11.67 8.08
CA TRP A 252 3.07 -11.55 7.15
C TRP A 252 1.73 -11.69 7.84
N ALA A 253 0.78 -10.81 7.54
CA ALA A 253 -0.64 -11.04 7.75
C ALA A 253 -1.24 -11.56 6.45
N CYS A 254 -2.00 -12.67 6.51
CA CYS A 254 -2.57 -13.32 5.34
C CYS A 254 -4.07 -13.54 5.50
N ALA A 255 -4.83 -13.30 4.45
CA ALA A 255 -6.25 -13.59 4.41
C ALA A 255 -6.72 -13.97 3.00
N ASP A 256 -7.81 -14.73 2.94
CA ASP A 256 -8.53 -14.96 1.71
C ASP A 256 -9.48 -13.77 1.44
N CYS A 257 -9.24 -13.08 0.35
CA CYS A 257 -10.08 -11.98 -0.15
C CYS A 257 -10.88 -12.51 -1.35
N ASP A 258 -12.10 -12.96 -1.12
CA ASP A 258 -12.97 -13.49 -2.15
C ASP A 258 -14.05 -12.47 -2.53
N PRO A 259 -13.94 -11.79 -3.70
CA PRO A 259 -14.95 -10.86 -4.16
C PRO A 259 -16.34 -11.51 -4.34
N GLN A 260 -16.39 -12.83 -4.63
CA GLN A 260 -17.66 -13.54 -4.72
C GLN A 260 -18.33 -13.67 -3.36
N ALA A 261 -17.56 -13.94 -2.29
CA ALA A 261 -18.09 -13.95 -0.92
C ALA A 261 -18.71 -12.59 -0.52
N LEU A 262 -18.11 -11.47 -0.98
CA LEU A 262 -18.72 -10.14 -0.80
C LEU A 262 -20.04 -9.99 -1.56
N ALA A 263 -20.13 -10.56 -2.76
CA ALA A 263 -21.35 -10.53 -3.55
C ALA A 263 -22.45 -11.42 -2.91
N ASP A 264 -22.09 -12.62 -2.46
CA ASP A 264 -23.01 -13.58 -1.86
C ASP A 264 -23.56 -13.10 -0.51
N SER A 265 -22.71 -12.49 0.33
CA SER A 265 -23.11 -11.91 1.62
C SER A 265 -24.06 -10.72 1.48
N ARG A 266 -24.22 -10.17 0.27
CA ARG A 266 -25.08 -9.00 0.02
C ARG A 266 -26.57 -9.26 0.32
N ALA A 267 -27.03 -10.49 0.14
CA ALA A 267 -28.44 -10.85 0.46
C ALA A 267 -28.76 -10.73 1.95
N GLN A 268 -27.74 -10.82 2.81
CA GLN A 268 -27.85 -10.71 4.26
C GLN A 268 -27.37 -9.36 4.79
N ALA A 269 -26.86 -8.48 3.90
CA ALA A 269 -26.30 -7.19 4.27
C ALA A 269 -27.37 -6.30 4.92
N GLN A 270 -27.00 -5.67 6.04
CA GLN A 270 -27.89 -4.74 6.76
C GLN A 270 -27.91 -3.35 6.12
N VAL A 271 -26.87 -3.01 5.37
CA VAL A 271 -26.66 -1.71 4.73
C VAL A 271 -26.06 -1.87 3.33
N ALA A 272 -26.14 -0.84 2.51
CA ALA A 272 -25.66 -0.86 1.13
C ALA A 272 -24.81 0.38 0.80
N ASN A 273 -23.85 0.71 1.65
CA ASN A 273 -23.04 1.94 1.55
C ASN A 273 -22.51 2.23 0.15
N ASP A 274 -22.02 1.19 -0.55
CA ASP A 274 -21.50 1.29 -1.91
C ASP A 274 -22.58 1.64 -2.97
N ARG A 275 -23.83 1.23 -2.75
CA ARG A 275 -24.98 1.50 -3.62
C ARG A 275 -25.69 2.80 -3.26
N ASP A 276 -25.74 3.11 -1.96
CA ASP A 276 -26.40 4.32 -1.42
C ASP A 276 -25.52 5.56 -1.57
N TRP A 277 -24.25 5.36 -1.92
CA TRP A 277 -23.27 6.44 -2.12
C TRP A 277 -23.79 7.62 -2.94
N PRO A 278 -24.51 7.46 -4.07
CA PRO A 278 -25.00 8.57 -4.86
C PRO A 278 -25.99 9.49 -4.11
N GLY A 279 -26.70 8.94 -3.11
CA GLY A 279 -27.69 9.73 -2.34
C GLY A 279 -27.09 10.91 -1.61
N GLN A 280 -25.84 10.81 -1.14
CA GLN A 280 -25.13 11.92 -0.49
C GLN A 280 -24.69 13.03 -1.46
N LEU A 281 -24.75 12.78 -2.77
CA LEU A 281 -24.38 13.74 -3.80
C LEU A 281 -25.56 14.64 -4.22
N ALA A 282 -26.72 14.49 -3.58
CA ALA A 282 -27.89 15.31 -3.84
C ALA A 282 -27.55 16.81 -3.71
N PRO A 283 -28.04 17.68 -4.62
CA PRO A 283 -27.64 19.08 -4.65
C PRO A 283 -27.85 19.83 -3.33
N GLY A 284 -28.91 19.50 -2.58
CA GLY A 284 -29.19 20.12 -1.28
C GLY A 284 -28.22 19.74 -0.17
N LEU A 285 -27.41 18.68 -0.35
CA LEU A 285 -26.42 18.22 0.64
C LEU A 285 -24.99 18.73 0.35
N ARG A 286 -24.79 19.48 -0.74
CA ARG A 286 -23.47 20.00 -1.11
C ARG A 286 -22.98 21.12 -0.20
N GLN A 287 -23.88 21.82 0.48
CA GLN A 287 -23.56 22.90 1.40
C GLN A 287 -24.40 22.78 2.65
N ALA A 288 -23.75 22.75 3.81
CA ALA A 288 -24.44 22.87 5.09
C ALA A 288 -24.89 24.33 5.32
N ARG A 289 -26.10 24.51 5.86
CA ARG A 289 -26.59 25.82 6.30
C ARG A 289 -26.25 26.02 7.76
N VAL A 290 -25.85 27.23 8.11
CA VAL A 290 -25.73 27.64 9.51
C VAL A 290 -27.07 28.24 9.94
N GLU A 291 -27.72 27.61 10.88
CA GLU A 291 -28.98 28.07 11.47
C GLU A 291 -28.77 28.37 12.95
N ALA A 292 -29.36 29.47 13.44
CA ALA A 292 -29.37 29.74 14.89
C ALA A 292 -30.36 28.76 15.55
N ALA A 293 -29.95 28.21 16.69
CA ALA A 293 -30.90 27.50 17.55
C ALA A 293 -31.70 28.56 18.33
N ASP A 294 -33.02 28.53 18.15
CA ASP A 294 -33.94 29.38 18.93
C ASP A 294 -34.10 28.89 20.38
#